data_5419f45875d320efbb56e5060b14d853
#
_entry.id   5419f45875d320efbb56e5060b14d853
#
_cell.length_a   1.000
_cell.length_b   1.000
_cell.length_c   1.000
_cell.angle_alpha   90.00
_cell.angle_beta   90.00
_cell.angle_gamma   90.00
#
_symmetry.space_group_name_H-M   'P 1'
#
loop_
_entity.id
_entity.type
_entity.pdbx_description
1 polymer ?
#
loop_
_entity_poly.entity_id
_entity_poly.type
_entity_poly.pdbx_seq_one_letter_code
_entity_poly.pdbx_strand_id
1 'polypeptide(L)'
;MGKAVQNEAQFINGIAACIRKLSVLKGGPQDANSAKDHADVWVRVMKPMLYARYPLEGSELVAAVDYFLARKEPWFPTAGEFLEQIERHRTTNWVTVSRLLEPGEDGKAGTITFIKCPPEKVEEARRELFARDLTALPAPPKTATDEQIERLRSLKGFGLGGS
;
A
#
# COMPACT_ATOMS: atom_id res chain seq x y z
N MET A 1 11.76 -13.27 -6.13
CA MET A 1 10.80 -12.83 -5.07
C MET A 1 11.59 -12.14 -3.99
N GLY A 2 11.44 -10.80 -3.86
CA GLY A 2 12.03 -10.03 -2.77
C GLY A 2 11.33 -10.41 -1.46
N LYS A 3 12.12 -10.73 -0.41
CA LYS A 3 11.54 -10.91 0.93
C LYS A 3 11.29 -9.53 1.50
N ALA A 4 10.06 -9.26 1.94
CA ALA A 4 9.75 -8.06 2.69
C ALA A 4 10.70 -7.93 3.88
N VAL A 5 11.18 -6.74 4.15
CA VAL A 5 11.99 -6.45 5.33
C VAL A 5 11.06 -6.57 6.55
N GLN A 6 11.16 -7.71 7.25
CA GLN A 6 10.15 -8.08 8.25
C GLN A 6 10.39 -7.49 9.64
N ASN A 7 11.58 -6.91 9.89
CA ASN A 7 11.87 -6.28 11.18
C ASN A 7 12.85 -5.09 11.04
N GLU A 8 12.90 -4.25 12.07
CA GLU A 8 13.73 -3.05 12.10
C GLU A 8 15.24 -3.37 11.96
N ALA A 9 15.70 -4.48 12.52
CA ALA A 9 17.10 -4.89 12.41
C ALA A 9 17.48 -5.26 10.96
N GLN A 10 16.62 -5.97 10.25
CA GLN A 10 16.84 -6.29 8.83
C GLN A 10 16.81 -5.03 7.97
N PHE A 11 15.92 -4.09 8.27
CA PHE A 11 15.85 -2.80 7.60
C PHE A 11 17.14 -1.99 7.79
N ILE A 12 17.62 -1.84 9.03
CA ILE A 12 18.88 -1.14 9.35
C ILE A 12 20.06 -1.80 8.62
N ASN A 13 20.15 -3.13 8.66
CA ASN A 13 21.20 -3.88 7.97
C ASN A 13 21.12 -3.69 6.44
N GLY A 14 19.92 -3.64 5.87
CA GLY A 14 19.69 -3.38 4.46
C GLY A 14 20.20 -2.00 4.04
N ILE A 15 19.88 -0.96 4.83
CA ILE A 15 20.37 0.40 4.59
C ILE A 15 21.90 0.49 4.72
N ALA A 16 22.47 -0.12 5.76
CA ALA A 16 23.93 -0.16 5.94
C ALA A 16 24.63 -0.87 4.76
N ALA A 17 24.04 -1.92 4.23
CA ALA A 17 24.55 -2.61 3.05
C ALA A 17 24.50 -1.72 1.79
N CYS A 18 23.42 -0.95 1.60
CA CYS A 18 23.30 0.03 0.51
C CYS A 18 24.41 1.09 0.59
N ILE A 19 24.61 1.69 1.77
CA ILE A 19 25.64 2.72 2.00
C ILE A 19 27.03 2.14 1.70
N ARG A 20 27.30 0.92 2.16
CA ARG A 20 28.59 0.24 1.89
C ARG A 20 28.80 0.04 0.39
N LYS A 21 27.81 -0.38 -0.36
CA LYS A 21 27.92 -0.54 -1.81
C LYS A 21 28.11 0.80 -2.52
N LEU A 22 27.43 1.85 -2.05
CA LEU A 22 27.50 3.18 -2.65
C LEU A 22 28.73 3.99 -2.19
N SER A 23 29.46 3.56 -1.16
CA SER A 23 30.64 4.28 -0.65
C SER A 23 31.79 4.43 -1.66
N VAL A 24 31.76 3.62 -2.73
CA VAL A 24 32.71 3.76 -3.85
C VAL A 24 32.44 5.00 -4.71
N LEU A 25 31.28 5.61 -4.56
CA LEU A 25 30.89 6.81 -5.31
C LEU A 25 31.56 8.05 -4.72
N LYS A 26 31.76 9.06 -5.58
CA LYS A 26 32.34 10.32 -5.17
C LYS A 26 31.48 11.01 -4.10
N GLY A 27 32.10 11.45 -3.01
CA GLY A 27 31.38 12.05 -1.87
C GLY A 27 30.78 11.04 -0.89
N GLY A 28 31.01 9.75 -1.09
CA GLY A 28 30.60 8.72 -0.13
C GLY A 28 31.44 8.73 1.15
N PRO A 29 30.97 8.02 2.19
CA PRO A 29 31.66 7.93 3.48
C PRO A 29 33.03 7.29 3.31
N GLN A 30 34.06 7.91 3.93
CA GLN A 30 35.46 7.50 3.80
C GLN A 30 35.92 6.59 4.94
N ASP A 31 35.17 6.55 6.03
CA ASP A 31 35.47 5.78 7.24
C ASP A 31 34.21 5.21 7.89
N ALA A 32 34.40 4.35 8.90
CA ALA A 32 33.29 3.66 9.57
C ALA A 32 32.38 4.62 10.36
N ASN A 33 32.90 5.72 10.91
CA ASN A 33 32.09 6.68 11.66
C ASN A 33 31.20 7.47 10.72
N SER A 34 31.77 7.98 9.63
CA SER A 34 31.02 8.65 8.58
C SER A 34 29.94 7.73 7.97
N ALA A 35 30.27 6.47 7.72
CA ALA A 35 29.28 5.49 7.24
C ALA A 35 28.13 5.27 8.22
N LYS A 36 28.42 5.25 9.53
CA LYS A 36 27.40 5.15 10.57
C LYS A 36 26.51 6.37 10.61
N ASP A 37 27.09 7.58 10.57
CA ASP A 37 26.31 8.83 10.57
C ASP A 37 25.35 8.88 9.35
N HIS A 38 25.84 8.48 8.17
CA HIS A 38 25.00 8.36 6.99
C HIS A 38 23.88 7.32 7.20
N ALA A 39 24.19 6.16 7.80
CA ALA A 39 23.20 5.12 8.06
C ALA A 39 22.10 5.61 9.01
N ASP A 40 22.45 6.33 10.06
CA ASP A 40 21.50 6.87 11.04
C ASP A 40 20.55 7.90 10.37
N VAL A 41 21.07 8.76 9.51
CA VAL A 41 20.25 9.70 8.74
C VAL A 41 19.32 8.94 7.76
N TRP A 42 19.85 7.99 7.01
CA TRP A 42 19.08 7.22 6.02
C TRP A 42 17.99 6.38 6.68
N VAL A 43 18.29 5.71 7.79
CA VAL A 43 17.30 4.97 8.56
C VAL A 43 16.17 5.88 9.01
N ARG A 44 16.49 7.06 9.53
CA ARG A 44 15.48 8.05 9.96
C ARG A 44 14.57 8.50 8.83
N VAL A 45 15.14 8.83 7.67
CA VAL A 45 14.39 9.29 6.49
C VAL A 45 13.51 8.20 5.91
N MET A 46 14.01 6.95 5.86
CA MET A 46 13.29 5.84 5.25
C MET A 46 12.44 5.02 6.23
N LYS A 47 12.52 5.28 7.53
CA LYS A 47 11.74 4.56 8.57
C LYS A 47 10.23 4.50 8.29
N PRO A 48 9.57 5.54 7.76
CA PRO A 48 8.15 5.45 7.39
C PRO A 48 7.83 4.34 6.40
N MET A 49 8.76 3.98 5.52
CA MET A 49 8.57 2.89 4.55
C MET A 49 8.55 1.50 5.18
N LEU A 50 9.16 1.33 6.36
CA LEU A 50 9.11 0.08 7.11
C LEU A 50 7.69 -0.23 7.60
N TYR A 51 6.94 0.80 7.96
CA TYR A 51 5.58 0.69 8.49
C TYR A 51 4.50 1.00 7.45
N ALA A 52 4.90 1.17 6.20
CA ALA A 52 3.96 1.35 5.10
C ALA A 52 3.13 0.08 4.90
N ARG A 53 1.95 0.21 4.31
CA ARG A 53 1.07 -0.91 3.96
C ARG A 53 1.81 -2.03 3.20
N TYR A 54 2.68 -1.65 2.30
CA TYR A 54 3.62 -2.53 1.62
C TYR A 54 5.03 -2.10 2.04
N PRO A 55 5.62 -2.80 3.01
CA PRO A 55 6.95 -2.47 3.51
C PRO A 55 8.00 -2.52 2.42
N LEU A 56 9.10 -1.81 2.65
CA LEU A 56 10.23 -1.78 1.74
C LEU A 56 10.83 -3.18 1.56
N GLU A 57 11.04 -3.58 0.31
CA GLU A 57 11.64 -4.87 -0.04
C GLU A 57 13.13 -4.74 -0.36
N GLY A 58 13.88 -5.82 -0.11
CA GLY A 58 15.30 -5.87 -0.45
C GLY A 58 15.58 -5.68 -1.95
N SER A 59 14.67 -6.13 -2.81
CA SER A 59 14.73 -5.94 -4.26
C SER A 59 14.69 -4.46 -4.67
N GLU A 60 13.89 -3.65 -3.98
CA GLU A 60 13.77 -2.21 -4.23
C GLU A 60 15.05 -1.48 -3.82
N LEU A 61 15.66 -1.89 -2.69
CA LEU A 61 16.96 -1.36 -2.26
C LEU A 61 18.06 -1.69 -3.29
N VAL A 62 18.09 -2.91 -3.80
CA VAL A 62 19.06 -3.32 -4.84
C VAL A 62 18.84 -2.51 -6.11
N ALA A 63 17.62 -2.37 -6.59
CA ALA A 63 17.31 -1.61 -7.79
C ALA A 63 17.72 -0.13 -7.66
N ALA A 64 17.52 0.47 -6.47
CA ALA A 64 17.96 1.84 -6.22
C ALA A 64 19.49 1.97 -6.20
N VAL A 65 20.20 1.03 -5.57
CA VAL A 65 21.67 0.99 -5.59
C VAL A 65 22.19 0.88 -7.02
N ASP A 66 21.65 -0.04 -7.81
CA ASP A 66 22.09 -0.27 -9.19
C ASP A 66 21.85 0.98 -10.06
N TYR A 67 20.74 1.68 -9.84
CA TYR A 67 20.47 2.95 -10.51
C TYR A 67 21.56 4.00 -10.25
N PHE A 68 22.00 4.19 -8.98
CA PHE A 68 23.03 5.18 -8.66
C PHE A 68 24.42 4.77 -9.15
N LEU A 69 24.73 3.47 -9.14
CA LEU A 69 25.98 2.94 -9.68
C LEU A 69 26.08 3.07 -11.21
N ALA A 70 24.96 3.02 -11.91
CA ALA A 70 24.90 3.12 -13.37
C ALA A 70 24.96 4.57 -13.92
N ARG A 71 24.96 5.58 -13.08
CA ARG A 71 25.00 7.00 -13.51
C ARG A 71 26.36 7.35 -14.16
N LYS A 72 26.34 8.23 -15.16
CA LYS A 72 27.56 8.75 -15.81
C LYS A 72 28.46 9.53 -14.85
N GLU A 73 27.86 10.26 -13.91
CA GLU A 73 28.54 10.99 -12.85
C GLU A 73 28.07 10.43 -11.50
N PRO A 74 28.73 9.39 -11.01
CA PRO A 74 28.27 8.67 -9.84
C PRO A 74 28.68 9.40 -8.54
N TRP A 75 27.83 10.30 -8.10
CA TRP A 75 27.89 10.90 -6.77
C TRP A 75 27.12 10.06 -5.77
N PHE A 76 27.62 10.03 -4.53
CA PHE A 76 26.93 9.42 -3.41
C PHE A 76 25.60 10.14 -3.17
N PRO A 77 24.46 9.42 -3.21
CA PRO A 77 23.15 10.08 -3.07
C PRO A 77 22.88 10.51 -1.63
N THR A 78 22.10 11.55 -1.48
CA THR A 78 21.46 11.88 -0.21
C THR A 78 20.39 10.84 0.13
N ALA A 79 19.99 10.76 1.40
CA ALA A 79 18.89 9.90 1.83
C ALA A 79 17.58 10.22 1.08
N GLY A 80 17.33 11.51 0.80
CA GLY A 80 16.15 11.96 0.06
C GLY A 80 16.15 11.49 -1.39
N GLU A 81 17.28 11.65 -2.10
CA GLU A 81 17.41 11.17 -3.49
C GLU A 81 17.25 9.65 -3.60
N PHE A 82 17.79 8.91 -2.62
CA PHE A 82 17.65 7.47 -2.59
C PHE A 82 16.19 7.05 -2.36
N LEU A 83 15.49 7.70 -1.42
CA LEU A 83 14.07 7.52 -1.19
C LEU A 83 13.23 7.84 -2.44
N GLU A 84 13.49 8.98 -3.08
CA GLU A 84 12.81 9.38 -4.31
C GLU A 84 12.97 8.34 -5.41
N GLN A 85 14.16 7.73 -5.53
CA GLN A 85 14.39 6.68 -6.52
C GLN A 85 13.58 5.41 -6.22
N ILE A 86 13.43 5.03 -4.95
CA ILE A 86 12.57 3.93 -4.53
C ILE A 86 11.10 4.24 -4.87
N GLU A 87 10.64 5.45 -4.55
CA GLU A 87 9.26 5.88 -4.85
C GLU A 87 8.99 5.94 -6.36
N ARG A 88 9.98 6.38 -7.15
CA ARG A 88 9.90 6.35 -8.61
C ARG A 88 9.79 4.93 -9.13
N HIS A 89 10.60 3.99 -8.60
CA HIS A 89 10.51 2.57 -8.94
C HIS A 89 9.11 2.01 -8.64
N ARG A 90 8.56 2.31 -7.45
CA ARG A 90 7.20 1.95 -7.08
C ARG A 90 6.16 2.56 -8.01
N THR A 91 6.34 3.84 -8.39
CA THR A 91 5.41 4.54 -9.29
C THR A 91 5.38 3.89 -10.68
N THR A 92 6.51 3.42 -11.17
CA THR A 92 6.63 2.81 -12.49
C THR A 92 6.15 1.35 -12.49
N ASN A 93 6.44 0.58 -11.45
CA ASN A 93 6.24 -0.87 -11.43
C ASN A 93 5.00 -1.32 -10.65
N TRP A 94 4.41 -0.45 -9.82
CA TRP A 94 3.21 -0.79 -9.06
C TRP A 94 1.93 -0.55 -9.85
N VAL A 95 0.96 -1.43 -9.64
CA VAL A 95 -0.37 -1.37 -10.26
C VAL A 95 -1.32 -0.59 -9.35
N THR A 96 -2.20 0.20 -9.95
CA THR A 96 -3.30 0.85 -9.24
C THR A 96 -4.55 0.00 -9.38
N VAL A 97 -5.05 -0.49 -8.26
CA VAL A 97 -6.35 -1.15 -8.16
C VAL A 97 -7.34 -0.11 -7.69
N SER A 98 -8.37 0.15 -8.47
CA SER A 98 -9.39 1.14 -8.15
C SER A 98 -10.77 0.51 -8.10
N ARG A 99 -11.65 1.10 -7.31
CA ARG A 99 -13.06 0.78 -7.23
C ARG A 99 -13.88 2.06 -7.17
N LEU A 100 -14.88 2.12 -8.03
CA LEU A 100 -15.92 3.13 -7.96
C LEU A 100 -16.97 2.65 -6.94
N LEU A 101 -17.17 3.43 -5.90
CA LEU A 101 -18.31 3.26 -4.99
C LEU A 101 -19.50 3.96 -5.64
N GLU A 102 -20.61 3.26 -5.76
CA GLU A 102 -21.85 3.85 -6.29
C GLU A 102 -22.30 5.04 -5.44
N PRO A 103 -22.98 6.04 -6.04
CA PRO A 103 -23.57 7.13 -5.29
C PRO A 103 -24.51 6.57 -4.21
N GLY A 104 -24.36 7.05 -2.98
CA GLY A 104 -25.31 6.72 -1.92
C GLY A 104 -26.71 7.30 -2.21
N GLU A 105 -27.73 6.83 -1.50
CA GLU A 105 -29.11 7.32 -1.63
C GLU A 105 -29.26 8.84 -1.37
N ASP A 106 -28.23 9.47 -0.78
CA ASP A 106 -28.15 10.91 -0.54
C ASP A 106 -27.76 11.73 -1.79
N GLY A 107 -27.62 11.10 -2.95
CA GLY A 107 -27.34 11.75 -4.24
C GLY A 107 -25.92 12.33 -4.37
N LYS A 108 -25.02 12.03 -3.44
CA LYS A 108 -23.61 12.43 -3.57
C LYS A 108 -22.91 11.59 -4.64
N ALA A 109 -22.03 12.24 -5.41
CA ALA A 109 -21.23 11.58 -6.42
C ALA A 109 -20.45 10.39 -5.83
N GLY A 110 -20.40 9.29 -6.55
CA GLY A 110 -19.64 8.11 -6.16
C GLY A 110 -18.18 8.45 -5.89
N THR A 111 -17.62 7.87 -4.84
CA THR A 111 -16.21 8.06 -4.46
C THR A 111 -15.37 6.97 -5.09
N ILE A 112 -14.26 7.35 -5.75
CA ILE A 112 -13.27 6.37 -6.23
C ILE A 112 -12.28 6.11 -5.11
N THR A 113 -12.23 4.86 -4.64
CA THR A 113 -11.18 4.39 -3.76
C THR A 113 -10.12 3.63 -4.57
N PHE A 114 -8.86 3.82 -4.24
CA PHE A 114 -7.77 3.14 -4.94
C PHE A 114 -6.69 2.67 -3.96
N ILE A 115 -6.02 1.58 -4.35
CA ILE A 115 -4.85 1.04 -3.66
C ILE A 115 -3.76 0.88 -4.71
N LYS A 116 -2.59 1.45 -4.43
CA LYS A 116 -1.39 1.22 -5.22
C LYS A 116 -0.59 0.08 -4.58
N CYS A 117 -0.28 -0.95 -5.34
CA CYS A 117 0.34 -2.17 -4.82
C CYS A 117 1.31 -2.79 -5.84
N PRO A 118 2.26 -3.60 -5.38
CA PRO A 118 3.06 -4.43 -6.27
C PRO A 118 2.17 -5.37 -7.10
N PRO A 119 2.57 -5.75 -8.33
CA PRO A 119 1.76 -6.60 -9.21
C PRO A 119 1.32 -7.93 -8.58
N GLU A 120 2.16 -8.54 -7.75
CA GLU A 120 1.88 -9.77 -7.03
C GLU A 120 0.86 -9.62 -5.90
N LYS A 121 0.55 -8.38 -5.50
CA LYS A 121 -0.41 -8.04 -4.43
C LYS A 121 -1.76 -7.55 -4.93
N VAL A 122 -2.00 -7.57 -6.24
CA VAL A 122 -3.24 -7.08 -6.87
C VAL A 122 -4.48 -7.79 -6.32
N GLU A 123 -4.45 -9.12 -6.18
CA GLU A 123 -5.59 -9.88 -5.68
C GLU A 123 -5.85 -9.63 -4.18
N GLU A 124 -4.81 -9.38 -3.40
CA GLU A 124 -4.95 -8.99 -2.00
C GLU A 124 -5.58 -7.59 -1.90
N ALA A 125 -5.09 -6.63 -2.70
CA ALA A 125 -5.61 -5.28 -2.77
C ALA A 125 -7.08 -5.25 -3.24
N ARG A 126 -7.45 -6.09 -4.23
CA ARG A 126 -8.84 -6.25 -4.66
C ARG A 126 -9.71 -6.75 -3.52
N ARG A 127 -9.36 -7.87 -2.90
CA ARG A 127 -10.12 -8.42 -1.77
C ARG A 127 -10.34 -7.39 -0.68
N GLU A 128 -9.34 -6.59 -0.36
CA GLU A 128 -9.47 -5.55 0.65
C GLU A 128 -10.40 -4.41 0.22
N LEU A 129 -10.30 -3.93 -1.04
CA LEU A 129 -11.21 -2.91 -1.56
C LEU A 129 -12.67 -3.39 -1.53
N PHE A 130 -12.90 -4.68 -1.82
CA PHE A 130 -14.25 -5.25 -1.80
C PHE A 130 -14.72 -5.64 -0.39
N ALA A 131 -13.82 -6.06 0.51
CA ALA A 131 -14.18 -6.39 1.89
C ALA A 131 -14.65 -5.17 2.70
N ARG A 132 -14.16 -3.98 2.39
CA ARG A 132 -14.59 -2.73 3.03
C ARG A 132 -16.08 -2.44 2.85
N ASP A 133 -16.71 -2.99 1.80
CA ASP A 133 -18.16 -2.87 1.60
C ASP A 133 -18.97 -3.80 2.47
N LEU A 134 -18.46 -4.99 2.77
CA LEU A 134 -19.17 -5.93 3.64
C LEU A 134 -19.30 -5.41 5.08
N THR A 135 -18.40 -4.52 5.49
CA THR A 135 -18.49 -3.83 6.80
C THR A 135 -19.31 -2.54 6.75
N ALA A 136 -19.54 -1.98 5.56
CA ALA A 136 -20.35 -0.78 5.31
C ALA A 136 -21.80 -1.11 4.91
N LEU A 137 -22.13 -2.38 4.65
CA LEU A 137 -23.51 -2.79 4.48
C LEU A 137 -24.25 -2.51 5.79
N PRO A 138 -25.36 -1.75 5.76
CA PRO A 138 -26.24 -1.68 6.91
C PRO A 138 -26.57 -3.12 7.30
N ALA A 139 -26.61 -3.38 8.61
CA ALA A 139 -27.02 -4.69 9.12
C ALA A 139 -28.25 -5.14 8.34
N PRO A 140 -28.33 -6.42 7.90
CA PRO A 140 -29.48 -6.89 7.14
C PRO A 140 -30.73 -6.46 7.90
N PRO A 141 -31.74 -5.90 7.20
CA PRO A 141 -32.94 -5.43 7.86
C PRO A 141 -33.37 -6.54 8.81
N LYS A 142 -33.50 -6.20 10.08
CA LYS A 142 -33.94 -7.16 11.09
C LYS A 142 -35.12 -7.88 10.46
N THR A 143 -35.00 -9.19 10.31
CA THR A 143 -36.08 -10.05 9.77
C THR A 143 -37.41 -9.48 10.15
N ALA A 144 -38.25 -9.23 9.12
CA ALA A 144 -39.58 -8.65 9.33
C ALA A 144 -40.19 -9.32 10.55
N THR A 145 -40.55 -8.55 11.55
CA THR A 145 -41.15 -9.09 12.77
C THR A 145 -42.36 -9.91 12.36
N ASP A 146 -42.67 -10.97 13.10
CA ASP A 146 -43.83 -11.85 12.80
C ASP A 146 -45.09 -11.03 12.55
N GLU A 147 -45.27 -9.87 13.19
CA GLU A 147 -46.32 -8.90 12.90
C GLU A 147 -46.30 -8.31 11.47
N GLN A 148 -45.13 -8.06 10.90
CA GLN A 148 -45.02 -7.56 9.51
C GLN A 148 -45.34 -8.70 8.51
N ILE A 149 -44.97 -9.91 8.85
CA ILE A 149 -45.30 -11.12 8.03
C ILE A 149 -46.79 -11.36 8.09
N GLU A 150 -47.43 -11.25 9.24
CA GLU A 150 -48.86 -11.36 9.44
C GLU A 150 -49.66 -10.30 8.69
N ARG A 151 -49.19 -9.04 8.70
CA ARG A 151 -49.76 -7.93 7.89
C ARG A 151 -49.68 -8.20 6.39
N LEU A 152 -48.55 -8.72 5.91
CA LEU A 152 -48.39 -9.07 4.50
C LEU A 152 -49.28 -10.29 4.10
N ARG A 153 -49.53 -11.21 5.02
CA ARG A 153 -50.44 -12.32 4.82
C ARG A 153 -51.91 -11.86 4.79
N SER A 154 -52.29 -10.94 5.65
CA SER A 154 -53.66 -10.41 5.68
C SER A 154 -53.98 -9.54 4.45
N LEU A 155 -53.01 -8.87 3.85
CA LEU A 155 -53.18 -8.11 2.62
C LEU A 155 -53.30 -9.00 1.36
N LYS A 156 -52.74 -10.23 1.38
CA LYS A 156 -52.91 -11.20 0.28
C LYS A 156 -54.27 -11.89 0.30
N GLY A 157 -55.01 -11.83 1.39
CA GLY A 157 -56.35 -12.42 1.51
C GLY A 157 -57.49 -11.59 0.89
N PHE A 158 -57.22 -10.36 0.42
CA PHE A 158 -58.25 -9.42 -0.06
C PHE A 158 -58.38 -9.33 -1.57
N GLY A 159 -57.90 -10.27 -2.34
CA GLY A 159 -57.92 -10.13 -3.79
C GLY A 159 -58.09 -11.39 -4.61
N LEU A 160 -59.08 -12.25 -4.35
CA LEU A 160 -59.60 -13.19 -5.35
C LEU A 160 -60.98 -13.70 -4.88
N GLY A 161 -61.98 -12.88 -5.09
CA GLY A 161 -63.37 -13.28 -4.99
C GLY A 161 -64.23 -12.34 -5.83
N GLY A 162 -64.43 -12.70 -7.10
CA GLY A 162 -65.28 -11.93 -8.00
C GLY A 162 -65.42 -12.70 -9.31
N SER A 163 -66.50 -13.37 -9.46
CA SER A 163 -67.09 -14.08 -10.58
C SER A 163 -66.93 -13.46 -11.93
#